data_4a14141629c7bc02d342798490d09fd4
#
_entry.id   4a14141629c7bc02d342798490d09fd4
#
_cell.length_a   1.000
_cell.length_b   1.000
_cell.length_c   1.000
_cell.angle_alpha   90.00
_cell.angle_beta   90.00
_cell.angle_gamma   90.00
#
_symmetry.space_group_name_H-M   'P 1'
#
loop_
_entity.id
_entity.type
_entity.pdbx_description
1 polymer ?
#
loop_
_entity_poly.entity_id
_entity_poly.type
_entity_poly.pdbx_seq_one_letter_code
_entity_poly.pdbx_strand_id
1 'polypeptide(L)'
;MKDIRLGIVEAQFADIIWKHEPLIAKKLIALCEKEFNWKRTTTYTVLKRLCNKGIFKNENGTITSIISKNEFHAIQSEHFIEETFDGSLPAFISAFASRKKLNKKEIEEIRKMIEEFKEE
;
A
#
# COMPACT_ATOMS: atom_id res chain seq x y z
N MET A 1 -14.91 -6.60 4.31
CA MET A 1 -13.84 -5.99 3.49
C MET A 1 -12.71 -6.99 3.31
N LYS A 2 -12.19 -7.11 2.10
CA LYS A 2 -11.06 -8.02 1.85
C LYS A 2 -9.83 -7.57 2.62
N ASP A 3 -9.11 -8.53 3.19
CA ASP A 3 -7.82 -8.26 3.81
C ASP A 3 -6.81 -8.02 2.70
N ILE A 4 -6.29 -6.80 2.63
CA ILE A 4 -5.30 -6.42 1.63
C ILE A 4 -3.91 -6.22 2.24
N ARG A 5 -3.68 -6.75 3.45
CA ARG A 5 -2.36 -6.64 4.08
C ARG A 5 -1.32 -7.35 3.23
N LEU A 6 -0.16 -6.73 3.09
CA LEU A 6 0.96 -7.26 2.33
C LEU A 6 2.18 -7.38 3.22
N GLY A 7 2.94 -8.46 3.03
CA GLY A 7 4.26 -8.58 3.62
C GLY A 7 5.23 -7.63 2.93
N ILE A 8 6.44 -7.52 3.46
CA ILE A 8 7.46 -6.59 2.95
C ILE A 8 7.78 -6.84 1.48
N VAL A 9 8.01 -8.10 1.12
CA VAL A 9 8.35 -8.45 -0.26
C VAL A 9 7.17 -8.25 -1.20
N GLU A 10 5.97 -8.59 -0.75
CA GLU A 10 4.76 -8.35 -1.54
C GLU A 10 4.53 -6.85 -1.78
N ALA A 11 4.84 -6.02 -0.80
CA ALA A 11 4.73 -4.56 -0.95
C ALA A 11 5.74 -4.04 -1.97
N GLN A 12 6.96 -4.58 -1.98
CA GLN A 12 7.97 -4.21 -2.97
C GLN A 12 7.55 -4.64 -4.39
N PHE A 13 6.96 -5.83 -4.50
CA PHE A 13 6.42 -6.32 -5.76
C PHE A 13 5.28 -5.41 -6.26
N ALA A 14 4.37 -5.06 -5.37
CA ALA A 14 3.27 -4.15 -5.71
C ALA A 14 3.78 -2.80 -6.22
N ASP A 15 4.84 -2.27 -5.60
CA ASP A 15 5.45 -1.01 -6.03
C ASP A 15 5.95 -1.07 -7.47
N ILE A 16 6.49 -2.20 -7.89
CA ILE A 16 6.94 -2.37 -9.27
C ILE A 16 5.77 -2.18 -10.24
N ILE A 17 4.62 -2.77 -9.92
CA ILE A 17 3.43 -2.65 -10.78
C ILE A 17 2.90 -1.22 -10.77
N TRP A 18 2.73 -0.62 -9.61
CA TRP A 18 2.23 0.76 -9.52
C TRP A 18 3.13 1.75 -10.26
N LYS A 19 4.44 1.52 -10.22
CA LYS A 19 5.42 2.40 -10.87
C LYS A 19 5.41 2.26 -12.40
N HIS A 20 5.14 1.06 -12.90
CA HIS A 20 5.29 0.77 -14.33
C HIS A 20 3.99 0.48 -15.08
N GLU A 21 2.85 0.50 -14.39
CA GLU A 21 1.58 0.16 -15.04
C GLU A 21 1.17 1.18 -16.13
N PRO A 22 0.48 0.75 -17.18
CA PRO A 22 0.20 -0.65 -17.49
C PRO A 22 1.44 -1.36 -18.00
N LEU A 23 1.62 -2.62 -17.60
CA LEU A 23 2.78 -3.39 -18.06
C LEU A 23 2.38 -4.81 -18.45
N ILE A 24 3.10 -5.34 -19.44
CA ILE A 24 2.87 -6.71 -19.88
C ILE A 24 3.57 -7.68 -18.93
N ALA A 25 3.03 -8.89 -18.83
CA ALA A 25 3.55 -9.91 -17.93
C ALA A 25 5.04 -10.21 -18.16
N LYS A 26 5.46 -10.23 -19.42
CA LYS A 26 6.86 -10.46 -19.79
C LYS A 26 7.79 -9.45 -19.14
N LYS A 27 7.39 -8.16 -19.14
CA LYS A 27 8.18 -7.10 -18.51
C LYS A 27 8.20 -7.23 -16.99
N LEU A 28 7.06 -7.58 -16.39
CA LEU A 28 6.98 -7.81 -14.94
C LEU A 28 7.92 -8.93 -14.52
N ILE A 29 7.94 -10.03 -15.27
CA ILE A 29 8.83 -11.17 -15.00
C ILE A 29 10.29 -10.72 -15.04
N ALA A 30 10.66 -9.94 -16.06
CA ALA A 30 12.03 -9.45 -16.20
C ALA A 30 12.44 -8.54 -15.03
N LEU A 31 11.53 -7.65 -14.59
CA LEU A 31 11.79 -6.76 -13.45
C LEU A 31 11.94 -7.55 -12.16
N CYS A 32 11.10 -8.54 -11.93
CA CYS A 32 11.17 -9.36 -10.72
C CYS A 32 12.41 -10.26 -10.69
N GLU A 33 12.84 -10.73 -11.85
CA GLU A 33 14.09 -11.47 -11.94
C GLU A 33 15.28 -10.58 -11.54
N LYS A 34 15.28 -9.35 -12.02
CA LYS A 34 16.33 -8.37 -11.72
C LYS A 34 16.33 -7.97 -10.24
N GLU A 35 15.18 -7.65 -9.70
CA GLU A 35 15.06 -7.12 -8.33
C GLU A 35 15.11 -8.18 -7.24
N PHE A 36 14.51 -9.34 -7.49
CA PHE A 36 14.34 -10.39 -6.47
C PHE A 36 15.00 -11.71 -6.83
N ASN A 37 15.56 -11.83 -8.03
CA ASN A 37 16.08 -13.09 -8.55
C ASN A 37 14.99 -14.18 -8.57
N TRP A 38 13.76 -13.79 -8.88
CA TRP A 38 12.63 -14.70 -8.95
C TRP A 38 12.55 -15.41 -10.28
N LYS A 39 12.14 -16.67 -10.22
CA LYS A 39 11.77 -17.42 -11.42
C LYS A 39 10.40 -16.95 -11.91
N ARG A 40 10.13 -17.18 -13.19
CA ARG A 40 8.85 -16.87 -13.81
C ARG A 40 7.66 -17.39 -13.01
N THR A 41 7.73 -18.64 -12.52
CA THR A 41 6.65 -19.27 -11.75
C THR A 41 6.38 -18.52 -10.44
N THR A 42 7.44 -18.07 -9.77
CA THR A 42 7.31 -17.31 -8.52
C THR A 42 6.59 -15.99 -8.78
N THR A 43 6.98 -15.29 -9.84
CA THR A 43 6.35 -14.02 -10.21
C THR A 43 4.85 -14.20 -10.47
N TYR A 44 4.46 -15.22 -11.22
CA TYR A 44 3.04 -15.51 -11.48
C TYR A 44 2.28 -15.89 -10.21
N THR A 45 2.92 -16.64 -9.32
CA THR A 45 2.27 -17.04 -8.06
C THR A 45 1.96 -15.81 -7.21
N VAL A 46 2.91 -14.90 -7.07
CA VAL A 46 2.69 -13.68 -6.28
C VAL A 46 1.67 -12.77 -6.96
N LEU A 47 1.77 -12.60 -8.27
CA LEU A 47 0.80 -11.80 -9.03
C LEU A 47 -0.63 -12.33 -8.83
N LYS A 48 -0.82 -13.63 -8.94
CA LYS A 48 -2.14 -14.24 -8.74
C LYS A 48 -2.67 -13.96 -7.35
N ARG A 49 -1.80 -14.05 -6.34
CA ARG A 49 -2.18 -13.76 -4.96
C ARG A 49 -2.69 -12.33 -4.79
N LEU A 50 -1.99 -11.36 -5.36
CA LEU A 50 -2.38 -9.96 -5.27
C LEU A 50 -3.62 -9.65 -6.12
N CYS A 51 -3.79 -10.33 -7.24
CA CYS A 51 -5.02 -10.23 -8.02
C CYS A 51 -6.20 -10.78 -7.22
N ASN A 52 -6.02 -11.90 -6.53
CA ASN A 52 -7.08 -12.49 -5.69
C ASN A 52 -7.44 -11.58 -4.51
N LYS A 53 -6.50 -10.79 -4.03
CA LYS A 53 -6.77 -9.78 -2.98
C LYS A 53 -7.50 -8.56 -3.53
N GLY A 54 -7.65 -8.45 -4.85
CA GLY A 54 -8.37 -7.34 -5.47
C GLY A 54 -7.53 -6.07 -5.66
N ILE A 55 -6.21 -6.18 -5.60
CA ILE A 55 -5.32 -5.02 -5.74
C ILE A 55 -4.97 -4.77 -7.21
N PHE A 56 -4.70 -5.84 -7.94
CA PHE A 56 -4.33 -5.77 -9.35
C PHE A 56 -5.22 -6.65 -10.19
N LYS A 57 -5.18 -6.44 -11.51
CA LYS A 57 -5.84 -7.32 -12.48
C LYS A 57 -4.89 -7.60 -13.62
N ASN A 58 -5.04 -8.80 -14.19
CA ASN A 58 -4.31 -9.24 -15.36
C ASN A 58 -5.33 -9.51 -16.47
N GLU A 59 -5.38 -8.64 -17.45
CA GLU A 59 -6.27 -8.79 -18.60
C GLU A 59 -5.45 -9.15 -19.81
N ASN A 60 -5.48 -10.44 -20.17
CA ASN A 60 -4.76 -10.94 -21.36
C ASN A 60 -3.28 -10.59 -21.36
N GLY A 61 -2.64 -10.67 -20.17
CA GLY A 61 -1.22 -10.41 -20.04
C GLY A 61 -0.85 -8.96 -19.76
N THR A 62 -1.83 -8.06 -19.70
CA THR A 62 -1.60 -6.67 -19.31
C THR A 62 -2.03 -6.47 -17.87
N ILE A 63 -1.10 -6.03 -17.03
CA ILE A 63 -1.33 -5.86 -15.60
C ILE A 63 -1.56 -4.39 -15.26
N THR A 64 -2.65 -4.12 -14.54
CA THR A 64 -2.99 -2.78 -14.06
C THR A 64 -3.51 -2.87 -12.64
N SER A 65 -3.54 -1.74 -11.95
CA SER A 65 -4.05 -1.70 -10.57
C SER A 65 -5.58 -1.51 -10.56
N ILE A 66 -6.24 -2.18 -9.61
CA ILE A 66 -7.63 -1.93 -9.27
C ILE A 66 -7.66 -0.89 -8.16
N ILE A 67 -6.70 -0.98 -7.25
CA ILE A 67 -6.52 -0.05 -6.13
C ILE A 67 -5.21 0.70 -6.35
N SER A 68 -5.25 2.03 -6.31
CA SER A 68 -4.03 2.83 -6.44
C SER A 68 -3.15 2.67 -5.19
N LYS A 69 -1.88 3.04 -5.31
CA LYS A 69 -0.95 3.00 -4.18
C LYS A 69 -1.44 3.87 -3.03
N ASN A 70 -1.93 5.08 -3.31
CA ASN A 70 -2.45 5.99 -2.29
C ASN A 70 -3.67 5.41 -1.60
N GLU A 71 -4.60 4.84 -2.37
CA GLU A 71 -5.78 4.18 -1.80
C GLU A 71 -5.40 2.99 -0.95
N PHE A 72 -4.42 2.19 -1.40
CA PHE A 72 -3.91 1.06 -0.64
C PHE A 72 -3.35 1.52 0.72
N HIS A 73 -2.54 2.57 0.73
CA HIS A 73 -1.98 3.12 1.98
C HIS A 73 -3.08 3.64 2.90
N ALA A 74 -4.12 4.27 2.33
CA ALA A 74 -5.25 4.75 3.14
C ALA A 74 -5.99 3.59 3.81
N ILE A 75 -6.24 2.53 3.07
CA ILE A 75 -6.90 1.33 3.62
C ILE A 75 -6.04 0.67 4.69
N GLN A 76 -4.73 0.56 4.46
CA GLN A 76 -3.81 0.00 5.47
C GLN A 76 -3.81 0.83 6.75
N SER A 77 -3.80 2.16 6.61
CA SER A 77 -3.83 3.06 7.77
C SER A 77 -5.10 2.86 8.61
N GLU A 78 -6.24 2.74 7.92
CA GLU A 78 -7.52 2.50 8.58
C GLU A 78 -7.50 1.18 9.36
N HIS A 79 -7.04 0.10 8.72
CA HIS A 79 -6.93 -1.20 9.40
C HIS A 79 -6.00 -1.16 10.60
N PHE A 80 -4.86 -0.49 10.46
CA PHE A 80 -3.89 -0.38 11.53
C PHE A 80 -4.47 0.33 12.75
N ILE A 81 -5.16 1.45 12.52
CA ILE A 81 -5.79 2.22 13.61
C ILE A 81 -6.90 1.39 14.27
N GLU A 82 -7.71 0.68 13.47
CA GLU A 82 -8.75 -0.18 14.02
C GLU A 82 -8.19 -1.31 14.87
N GLU A 83 -7.21 -2.03 14.37
CA GLU A 83 -6.68 -3.21 15.05
C GLU A 83 -5.80 -2.87 16.25
N THR A 84 -5.01 -1.80 16.16
CA THR A 84 -4.01 -1.47 17.16
C THR A 84 -4.50 -0.45 18.17
N PHE A 85 -5.34 0.49 17.77
CA PHE A 85 -5.78 1.62 18.60
C PHE A 85 -7.30 1.69 18.74
N ASP A 86 -8.00 0.57 18.51
CA ASP A 86 -9.47 0.50 18.66
C ASP A 86 -10.19 1.63 17.91
N GLY A 87 -9.67 2.01 16.76
CA GLY A 87 -10.25 3.04 15.92
C GLY A 87 -9.93 4.46 16.34
N SER A 88 -9.08 4.66 17.35
CA SER A 88 -8.76 5.99 17.87
C SER A 88 -7.55 6.61 17.19
N LEU A 89 -7.77 7.51 16.25
CA LEU A 89 -6.70 8.30 15.65
C LEU A 89 -5.95 9.15 16.68
N PRO A 90 -6.63 9.84 17.63
CA PRO A 90 -5.91 10.57 18.67
C PRO A 90 -4.98 9.70 19.49
N ALA A 91 -5.39 8.46 19.81
CA ALA A 91 -4.54 7.53 20.54
C ALA A 91 -3.28 7.17 19.75
N PHE A 92 -3.42 6.97 18.45
CA PHE A 92 -2.28 6.71 17.58
C PHE A 92 -1.31 7.90 17.57
N ILE A 93 -1.82 9.10 17.38
CA ILE A 93 -1.00 10.32 17.33
C ILE A 93 -0.27 10.51 18.66
N SER A 94 -0.94 10.31 19.78
CA SER A 94 -0.33 10.41 21.09
C SER A 94 0.81 9.41 21.28
N ALA A 95 0.59 8.15 20.91
CA ALA A 95 1.61 7.12 20.99
C ALA A 95 2.81 7.44 20.11
N PHE A 96 2.57 7.86 18.87
CA PHE A 96 3.63 8.21 17.94
C PHE A 96 4.47 9.38 18.47
N ALA A 97 3.81 10.44 18.92
CA ALA A 97 4.47 11.65 19.39
C ALA A 97 5.25 11.45 20.70
N SER A 98 4.91 10.41 21.48
CA SER A 98 5.66 10.08 22.70
C SER A 98 7.06 9.54 22.40
N ARG A 99 7.24 8.93 21.22
CA ARG A 99 8.50 8.35 20.81
C ARG A 99 9.28 9.25 19.86
N LYS A 100 8.58 9.96 18.99
CA LYS A 100 9.20 10.80 17.97
C LYS A 100 8.58 12.19 18.03
N LYS A 101 9.37 13.17 18.42
CA LYS A 101 8.90 14.56 18.55
C LYS A 101 8.53 15.11 17.18
N LEU A 102 7.37 15.76 17.13
CA LEU A 102 6.94 16.49 15.94
C LEU A 102 7.58 17.88 15.96
N ASN A 103 8.12 18.29 14.81
CA ASN A 103 8.64 19.66 14.69
C ASN A 103 7.51 20.64 14.38
N LYS A 104 7.82 21.94 14.46
CA LYS A 104 6.82 22.99 14.25
C LYS A 104 6.15 22.91 12.88
N LYS A 105 6.92 22.57 11.86
CA LYS A 105 6.41 22.47 10.50
C LYS A 105 5.40 21.34 10.36
N GLU A 106 5.70 20.18 10.93
CA GLU A 106 4.80 19.03 10.93
C GLU A 106 3.50 19.34 11.68
N ILE A 107 3.62 19.96 12.84
CA ILE A 107 2.45 20.34 13.66
C ILE A 107 1.55 21.28 12.86
N GLU A 108 2.11 22.28 12.19
CA GLU A 108 1.35 23.24 11.42
C GLU A 108 0.67 22.60 10.21
N GLU A 109 1.36 21.71 9.53
CA GLU A 109 0.79 20.98 8.39
C GLU A 109 -0.39 20.12 8.85
N ILE A 110 -0.25 19.41 9.97
CA ILE A 110 -1.32 18.58 10.52
C ILE A 110 -2.50 19.44 10.96
N ARG A 111 -2.22 20.57 11.61
CA ARG A 111 -3.27 21.49 12.04
C ARG A 111 -4.11 21.98 10.86
N LYS A 112 -3.46 22.38 9.77
CA LYS A 112 -4.16 22.81 8.56
C LYS A 112 -5.02 21.73 7.97
N MET A 113 -4.50 20.50 7.92
CA MET A 113 -5.25 19.35 7.41
C MET A 113 -6.51 19.11 8.23
N ILE A 114 -6.40 19.16 9.56
CA ILE A 114 -7.54 18.94 10.47
C ILE A 114 -8.60 20.03 10.26
N GLU A 115 -8.18 21.28 10.13
CA GLU A 115 -9.11 22.41 9.92
C GLU A 115 -9.89 22.29 8.61
N GLU A 116 -9.29 21.64 7.61
CA GLU A 116 -9.94 21.44 6.31
C GLU A 116 -10.89 20.25 6.29
N PHE A 117 -10.78 19.33 7.24
CA PHE A 117 -11.66 18.17 7.31
C PHE A 117 -13.03 18.60 7.82
N LYS A 118 -14.08 18.09 7.16
CA LYS A 118 -15.45 18.32 7.61
C LYS A 118 -15.84 17.30 8.66
N GLU A 119 -16.53 17.76 9.68
CA GLU A 119 -17.11 16.86 10.68
C GLU A 119 -18.25 16.06 10.03
N GLU A 120 -18.36 14.79 10.38
CA GLU A 120 -19.44 13.93 9.94
C GLU A 120 -20.37 13.57 11.08
#